data_122142d9ca7c9ee842ba1baef4fba179
#
_entry.id   122142d9ca7c9ee842ba1baef4fba179
#
_cell.length_a   1.000
_cell.length_b   1.000
_cell.length_c   1.000
_cell.angle_alpha   90.00
_cell.angle_beta   90.00
_cell.angle_gamma   90.00
#
_symmetry.space_group_name_H-M   'P 1'
#
loop_
_entity.id
_entity.type
_entity.pdbx_description
1 polymer ?
#
loop_
_entity_poly.entity_id
_entity_poly.type
_entity_poly.pdbx_seq_one_letter_code
_entity_poly.pdbx_strand_id
1 'polypeptide(L)' 'MRAVYEWEAMLKDICKEKGWEENKNCKISYEARADVEADKLTFVAKIRPYAQIDEIEIKAVIE' A
#
# COMPACT_ATOMS: atom_id res chain seq x y z
N MET A 1 -3.50 -14.68 5.12
CA MET A 1 -4.80 -14.06 4.91
C MET A 1 -4.92 -13.55 3.48
N ARG A 2 -5.98 -13.94 2.78
CA ARG A 2 -6.11 -13.70 1.34
C ARG A 2 -6.11 -12.22 0.96
N ALA A 3 -6.85 -11.39 1.70
CA ALA A 3 -6.93 -9.95 1.41
C ALA A 3 -5.57 -9.26 1.51
N VAL A 4 -4.73 -9.69 2.44
CA VAL A 4 -3.38 -9.14 2.61
C VAL A 4 -2.47 -9.55 1.44
N TYR A 5 -2.56 -10.80 1.01
CA TYR A 5 -1.79 -11.27 -0.14
C TYR A 5 -2.19 -10.56 -1.43
N GLU A 6 -3.48 -10.34 -1.64
CA GLU A 6 -3.98 -9.62 -2.81
C GLU A 6 -3.51 -8.16 -2.79
N TRP A 7 -3.52 -7.53 -1.62
CA TRP A 7 -3.04 -6.17 -1.42
C TRP A 7 -1.53 -6.07 -1.72
N GLU A 8 -0.73 -7.01 -1.20
CA GLU A 8 0.71 -7.05 -1.48
C GLU A 8 1.00 -7.28 -2.96
N ALA A 9 0.25 -8.17 -3.60
CA ALA A 9 0.40 -8.44 -5.03
C ALA A 9 0.06 -7.21 -5.86
N MET A 10 -1.01 -6.51 -5.51
CA MET A 10 -1.42 -5.27 -6.18
C MET A 10 -0.33 -4.20 -6.06
N LEU A 11 0.24 -4.05 -4.87
CA LEU A 11 1.32 -3.11 -4.61
C LEU A 11 2.54 -3.41 -5.50
N LYS A 12 2.93 -4.67 -5.56
CA LYS A 12 4.06 -5.11 -6.39
C LYS A 12 3.79 -4.89 -7.87
N ASP A 13 2.58 -5.18 -8.32
CA ASP A 13 2.19 -5.02 -9.72
C ASP A 13 2.23 -3.54 -10.14
N ILE A 14 1.74 -2.65 -9.29
CA ILE A 14 1.76 -1.21 -9.56
C ILE A 14 3.20 -0.71 -9.64
N CYS A 15 4.05 -1.11 -8.70
CA CYS A 15 5.45 -0.71 -8.69
C CYS A 15 6.17 -1.22 -9.94
N LYS A 16 5.92 -2.46 -10.33
CA LYS A 16 6.50 -3.07 -11.52
C LYS A 16 6.07 -2.34 -12.79
N GLU A 17 4.78 -2.03 -12.89
CA GLU A 17 4.23 -1.34 -14.05
C GLU A 17 4.80 0.07 -14.21
N LYS A 18 5.00 0.78 -13.09
CA LYS A 18 5.54 2.13 -13.08
C LYS A 18 7.07 2.18 -13.09
N GLY A 19 7.73 1.05 -12.93
CA GLY A 19 9.19 1.01 -12.82
C GLY A 19 9.72 1.57 -11.51
N TRP A 20 8.93 1.48 -10.45
CA TRP A 20 9.33 1.98 -9.12
C TRP A 20 9.98 0.87 -8.30
N GLU A 21 11.15 1.19 -7.74
CA GLU A 21 11.87 0.30 -6.83
C GLU A 21 12.03 1.03 -5.49
N GLU A 22 11.63 0.38 -4.42
CA GLU A 22 11.70 0.94 -3.07
C GLU A 22 13.13 1.34 -2.71
N ASN A 23 13.27 2.53 -2.13
CA ASN A 23 14.56 3.12 -1.72
C ASN A 23 15.50 3.46 -2.88
N LYS A 24 15.04 3.34 -4.11
CA LYS A 24 15.81 3.71 -5.30
C LYS A 24 15.18 4.91 -6.00
N ASN A 25 13.90 4.83 -6.34
CA ASN A 25 13.18 5.94 -6.97
C ASN A 25 11.81 6.20 -6.35
N CYS A 26 11.47 5.48 -5.28
CA CYS A 26 10.25 5.73 -4.51
C CYS A 26 10.45 5.31 -3.05
N LYS A 27 9.58 5.82 -2.20
CA LYS A 27 9.53 5.41 -0.80
C LYS A 27 8.16 4.84 -0.51
N ILE A 28 8.11 3.73 0.22
CA ILE A 28 6.86 3.06 0.55
C ILE A 28 6.72 3.04 2.07
N SER A 29 5.57 3.52 2.54
CA SER A 29 5.21 3.49 3.95
C SER A 29 4.04 2.55 4.17
N TYR A 30 4.06 1.81 5.26
CA TYR A 30 3.01 0.86 5.61
C TYR A 30 2.37 1.27 6.91
N GLU A 31 1.05 1.14 6.98
CA GLU A 31 0.28 1.47 8.18
C GLU A 31 -0.85 0.46 8.34
N ALA A 32 -1.12 0.09 9.59
CA ALA A 32 -2.27 -0.74 9.93
C ALA A 32 -3.14 0.05 10.92
N ARG A 33 -4.44 0.11 10.64
CA ARG A 33 -5.42 0.80 11.49
C ARG A 33 -6.49 -0.20 11.91
N ALA A 34 -6.78 -0.23 13.20
CA ALA A 34 -7.84 -1.07 13.74
C ALA A 34 -9.00 -0.19 14.20
N ASP A 35 -10.21 -0.54 13.77
CA ASP A 35 -11.43 0.08 14.25
C ASP A 35 -12.20 -0.97 15.04
N VAL A 36 -12.08 -0.91 16.36
CA VAL A 36 -12.68 -1.91 17.25
C VAL A 36 -14.19 -1.85 17.21
N GLU A 37 -14.77 -0.68 17.11
CA GLU A 37 -16.24 -0.52 17.08
C GLU A 37 -16.85 -1.08 15.80
N ALA A 38 -16.20 -0.86 14.67
CA ALA A 38 -16.65 -1.36 13.39
C ALA A 38 -16.16 -2.78 13.07
N ASP A 39 -15.32 -3.34 13.93
CA ASP A 39 -14.70 -4.65 13.76
C ASP A 39 -13.97 -4.74 12.39
N LYS A 40 -13.19 -3.69 12.11
CA LYS A 40 -12.45 -3.59 10.84
C LYS A 40 -10.96 -3.43 11.08
N LEU A 41 -10.18 -4.01 10.19
CA LEU A 41 -8.74 -3.83 10.15
C LEU A 41 -8.38 -3.33 8.75
N THR A 42 -7.70 -2.19 8.68
CA THR A 42 -7.31 -1.58 7.41
C THR A 42 -5.80 -1.54 7.29
N PHE A 43 -5.29 -2.08 6.20
CA PHE A 43 -3.88 -1.96 5.84
C PHE A 43 -3.75 -0.89 4.75
N VAL A 44 -2.80 0.00 4.92
CA VAL A 44 -2.56 1.11 4.00
C VAL A 44 -1.09 1.09 3.57
N ALA A 45 -0.85 1.09 2.27
CA ALA A 45 0.48 1.31 1.72
C ALA A 45 0.47 2.65 0.98
N LYS A 46 1.45 3.49 1.27
CA LYS A 46 1.62 4.78 0.60
C LYS A 46 2.90 4.73 -0.21
N ILE A 47 2.78 4.91 -1.51
CA ILE A 47 3.92 4.95 -2.43
C ILE A 47 4.19 6.39 -2.79
N ARG A 48 5.41 6.86 -2.52
CA ARG A 48 5.83 8.22 -2.82
C ARG A 48 6.98 8.21 -3.81
N PRO A 49 6.70 8.38 -5.10
CA PRO A 49 7.77 8.46 -6.11
C PRO A 49 8.61 9.72 -5.90
N TYR A 50 9.92 9.59 -6.03
CA TYR A 50 10.83 10.74 -5.81
C TYR A 50 10.66 11.83 -6.87
N ALA A 51 10.29 11.45 -8.08
CA ALA A 51 10.11 12.39 -9.19
C ALA A 51 8.73 13.04 -9.23
N GLN A 52 7.83 12.66 -8.34
CA GLN A 52 6.44 13.16 -8.32
C GLN A 52 6.11 13.70 -6.93
N ILE A 53 5.14 14.62 -6.90
CA ILE A 53 4.67 15.22 -5.65
C ILE A 53 3.57 14.36 -5.04
N ASP A 54 2.75 13.71 -5.87
CA ASP A 54 1.59 12.96 -5.41
C ASP A 54 1.95 11.59 -4.85
N GLU A 55 1.24 11.20 -3.79
CA GLU A 55 1.32 9.88 -3.21
C GLU A 55 0.22 9.00 -3.76
N ILE A 56 0.51 7.71 -3.87
CA ILE A 56 -0.50 6.71 -4.22
C ILE A 56 -0.79 5.90 -2.97
N GLU A 57 -2.05 5.82 -2.57
CA GLU A 57 -2.49 5.01 -1.45
C GLU A 57 -3.16 3.74 -1.95
N ILE A 58 -2.76 2.61 -1.39
CA ILE A 58 -3.37 1.31 -1.68
C ILE A 58 -3.85 0.74 -0.36
N LYS A 59 -5.16 0.48 -0.26
CA LYS A 59 -5.80 0.03 0.98
C LYS A 59 -6.38 -1.36 0.82
N ALA A 60 -6.31 -2.13 1.91
CA ALA A 60 -7.03 -3.39 2.05
C ALA A 60 -7.82 -3.34 3.36
N VAL A 61 -9.11 -3.61 3.30
CA VAL A 61 -9.99 -3.61 4.47
C VAL A 61 -10.43 -5.04 4.76
N ILE A 62 -10.24 -5.45 6.00
CA ILE A 62 -10.66 -6.77 6.49
C ILE A 62 -11.76 -6.55 7.52
N GLU A 63 -12.90 -7.15 7.26
CA GLU A 63 -14.08 -7.07 8.12
C GLU A 63 -14.32 -8.38 8.86
#